data_f86ed8b92105ea917b81b6b7f45d102d
#
_entry.id   f86ed8b92105ea917b81b6b7f45d102d
#
_cell.length_a   1.000
_cell.length_b   1.000
_cell.length_c   1.000
_cell.angle_alpha   90.00
_cell.angle_beta   90.00
_cell.angle_gamma   90.00
#
_symmetry.space_group_name_H-M   'P 1'
#
loop_
_entity.id
_entity.type
_entity.pdbx_description
1 polymer ?
#
loop_
_entity_poly.entity_id
_entity_poly.type
_entity_poly.pdbx_seq_one_letter_code
_entity_poly.pdbx_strand_id
1 'polypeptide(L)'
;MKRRNNVFAALLACAMLVGCASNTAPQKEESAPASIPETIAVIPETTEPVVTTEVTETTEAVTFEVTITPVITETQNSVTVTTADEFLAAIAPDTEIIVDAELIDFSKATGYGNANGEYYRWEDPFDGPELIITGVSNLTIRGAGEDHTVNVLSAVPRYAYVVMFENCSNIHVKGLTVGHTKEPGSCRGGVLGFRNSQDILVEDCGLYGCGTVGVMGESSKNMQIVNNDIYECSVAGVEFSNCDDVNVDGCTIRDIGTPEYPGTDFRVYGCGVITCNGEPVHDFSPRQ
;
A
#
# COMPACT_ATOMS: atom_id res chain seq x y z
N MET A 1 -4.36 36.86 52.35
CA MET A 1 -4.37 38.13 51.58
C MET A 1 -4.78 37.81 50.13
N LYS A 2 -5.87 38.44 49.72
CA LYS A 2 -6.53 38.29 48.38
C LYS A 2 -5.67 38.97 47.32
N ARG A 3 -5.58 38.39 46.12
CA ARG A 3 -5.70 39.13 44.85
C ARG A 3 -6.23 38.19 43.75
N ARG A 4 -7.45 38.50 43.33
CA ARG A 4 -8.08 38.08 42.07
C ARG A 4 -7.51 38.95 40.96
N ASN A 5 -7.27 38.41 39.79
CA ASN A 5 -7.33 39.17 38.55
C ASN A 5 -8.04 38.37 37.48
N ASN A 6 -9.23 38.91 37.11
CA ASN A 6 -9.94 38.63 35.89
C ASN A 6 -9.22 39.27 34.71
N VAL A 7 -9.24 38.69 33.51
CA VAL A 7 -9.26 39.52 32.27
C VAL A 7 -9.76 38.65 31.10
N PHE A 8 -10.88 39.05 30.60
CA PHE A 8 -11.36 39.25 29.24
C PHE A 8 -11.38 38.10 28.20
N ALA A 9 -12.63 37.75 27.90
CA ALA A 9 -13.07 37.18 26.63
C ALA A 9 -13.06 38.26 25.54
N ALA A 10 -12.53 37.90 24.35
CA ALA A 10 -12.78 38.67 23.13
C ALA A 10 -13.36 37.71 22.09
N LEU A 11 -14.67 37.84 21.88
CA LEU A 11 -15.37 37.30 20.71
C LEU A 11 -15.01 38.16 19.49
N LEU A 12 -14.54 37.53 18.44
CA LEU A 12 -14.47 38.16 17.11
C LEU A 12 -15.38 37.35 16.17
N ALA A 13 -16.55 37.90 15.88
CA ALA A 13 -17.47 37.43 14.85
C ALA A 13 -17.00 37.98 13.51
N CYS A 14 -16.68 37.09 12.58
CA CYS A 14 -16.43 37.46 11.17
C CYS A 14 -17.60 36.94 10.31
N ALA A 15 -18.44 37.87 9.84
CA ALA A 15 -19.51 37.61 8.90
C ALA A 15 -18.93 37.41 7.49
N MET A 16 -19.21 36.25 6.86
CA MET A 16 -18.93 36.05 5.46
C MET A 16 -20.15 36.32 4.60
N LEU A 17 -20.02 37.29 3.73
CA LEU A 17 -20.92 37.62 2.64
C LEU A 17 -20.89 36.55 1.55
N VAL A 18 -22.07 36.04 1.24
CA VAL A 18 -22.32 35.14 0.09
C VAL A 18 -22.45 36.03 -1.16
N GLY A 19 -21.58 35.81 -2.11
CA GLY A 19 -21.67 36.34 -3.46
C GLY A 19 -21.94 35.25 -4.47
N CYS A 20 -23.19 35.07 -4.90
CA CYS A 20 -23.52 34.26 -6.07
C CYS A 20 -23.14 35.00 -7.36
N ALA A 21 -22.27 34.46 -8.18
CA ALA A 21 -22.12 34.87 -9.57
C ALA A 21 -22.44 33.66 -10.46
N SER A 22 -23.57 33.73 -11.13
CA SER A 22 -23.99 32.83 -12.20
C SER A 22 -23.23 33.16 -13.47
N ASN A 23 -22.44 32.19 -14.00
CA ASN A 23 -21.88 32.27 -15.35
C ASN A 23 -22.53 31.21 -16.23
N THR A 24 -23.39 31.68 -17.14
CA THR A 24 -23.97 30.94 -18.25
C THR A 24 -22.94 30.79 -19.37
N ALA A 25 -22.60 29.58 -19.73
CA ALA A 25 -21.80 29.27 -20.92
C ALA A 25 -22.74 29.01 -22.13
N PRO A 26 -22.35 29.37 -23.37
CA PRO A 26 -23.20 29.22 -24.54
C PRO A 26 -23.20 27.77 -25.07
N GLN A 27 -24.38 27.30 -25.42
CA GLN A 27 -24.62 26.06 -26.16
C GLN A 27 -24.01 26.10 -27.54
N LYS A 28 -23.32 25.05 -27.94
CA LYS A 28 -22.83 24.82 -29.28
C LYS A 28 -23.76 23.82 -29.99
N GLU A 29 -24.25 24.19 -31.13
CA GLU A 29 -25.15 23.45 -31.97
C GLU A 29 -24.60 22.09 -32.43
N GLU A 30 -25.49 21.10 -32.37
CA GLU A 30 -25.33 19.74 -32.81
C GLU A 30 -25.55 19.65 -34.33
N SER A 31 -24.53 19.25 -35.08
CA SER A 31 -24.65 18.92 -36.50
C SER A 31 -24.79 17.42 -36.71
N ALA A 32 -25.87 17.02 -37.34
CA ALA A 32 -26.22 15.65 -37.66
C ALA A 32 -25.25 15.02 -38.68
N PRO A 33 -24.95 13.70 -38.57
CA PRO A 33 -24.15 13.01 -39.57
C PRO A 33 -25.02 12.56 -40.79
N ALA A 34 -24.43 12.72 -41.97
CA ALA A 34 -25.00 12.33 -43.23
C ALA A 34 -25.12 10.81 -43.42
N SER A 35 -26.25 10.41 -44.01
CA SER A 35 -26.56 9.02 -44.38
C SER A 35 -25.73 8.57 -45.61
N ILE A 36 -25.15 7.38 -45.52
CA ILE A 36 -24.50 6.65 -46.61
C ILE A 36 -25.48 5.63 -47.15
N PRO A 37 -25.66 5.48 -48.48
CA PRO A 37 -26.59 4.53 -49.05
C PRO A 37 -26.03 3.10 -49.07
N GLU A 38 -26.85 2.13 -48.64
CA GLU A 38 -26.62 0.71 -48.81
C GLU A 38 -26.72 0.28 -50.29
N THR A 39 -25.67 -0.37 -50.77
CA THR A 39 -25.71 -1.11 -52.05
C THR A 39 -25.72 -2.60 -51.71
N ILE A 40 -26.88 -3.24 -51.94
CA ILE A 40 -27.07 -4.68 -51.79
C ILE A 40 -26.54 -5.37 -53.04
N ALA A 41 -25.50 -6.20 -52.92
CA ALA A 41 -25.06 -7.15 -53.95
C ALA A 41 -25.64 -8.54 -53.65
N VAL A 42 -26.49 -8.99 -54.57
CA VAL A 42 -27.08 -10.34 -54.56
C VAL A 42 -26.06 -11.32 -55.13
N ILE A 43 -25.65 -12.35 -54.38
CA ILE A 43 -24.85 -13.47 -54.87
C ILE A 43 -25.74 -14.75 -54.85
N PRO A 44 -25.74 -15.57 -55.91
CA PRO A 44 -26.65 -16.70 -56.02
C PRO A 44 -26.24 -17.89 -55.14
N GLU A 45 -27.26 -18.52 -54.62
CA GLU A 45 -27.28 -19.71 -53.80
C GLU A 45 -26.79 -20.95 -54.57
N THR A 46 -25.70 -21.59 -54.08
CA THR A 46 -25.29 -22.92 -54.55
C THR A 46 -25.45 -23.87 -53.38
N THR A 47 -26.41 -24.77 -53.50
CA THR A 47 -26.71 -25.82 -52.53
C THR A 47 -25.75 -26.99 -52.70
N GLU A 48 -24.90 -27.24 -51.71
CA GLU A 48 -24.23 -28.53 -51.47
C GLU A 48 -24.62 -29.10 -50.10
N PRO A 49 -24.66 -30.42 -49.94
CA PRO A 49 -25.25 -31.04 -48.75
C PRO A 49 -24.32 -30.90 -47.52
N VAL A 50 -24.91 -30.40 -46.45
CA VAL A 50 -24.27 -30.29 -45.14
C VAL A 50 -24.13 -31.67 -44.50
N VAL A 51 -22.90 -32.16 -44.41
CA VAL A 51 -22.55 -33.27 -43.50
C VAL A 51 -22.37 -32.68 -42.11
N THR A 52 -23.34 -32.94 -41.24
CA THR A 52 -23.29 -32.56 -39.84
C THR A 52 -22.36 -33.51 -39.10
N THR A 53 -21.12 -33.13 -38.89
CA THR A 53 -20.23 -33.78 -37.91
C THR A 53 -20.41 -33.03 -36.58
N GLU A 54 -21.06 -33.67 -35.62
CA GLU A 54 -21.05 -33.17 -34.23
C GLU A 54 -19.61 -33.24 -33.70
N VAL A 55 -18.94 -32.11 -33.66
CA VAL A 55 -17.71 -31.95 -32.88
C VAL A 55 -18.12 -31.59 -31.46
N THR A 56 -18.04 -32.57 -30.57
CA THR A 56 -18.13 -32.33 -29.13
C THR A 56 -16.82 -31.68 -28.73
N GLU A 57 -16.78 -30.34 -28.74
CA GLU A 57 -15.68 -29.59 -28.09
C GLU A 57 -15.79 -29.78 -26.58
N THR A 58 -14.98 -30.69 -26.06
CA THR A 58 -14.67 -30.71 -24.61
C THR A 58 -13.70 -29.60 -24.35
N THR A 59 -14.20 -28.45 -23.93
CA THR A 59 -13.35 -27.35 -23.44
C THR A 59 -12.79 -27.77 -22.09
N GLU A 60 -11.61 -28.39 -22.09
CA GLU A 60 -10.81 -28.48 -20.87
C GLU A 60 -10.38 -27.06 -20.52
N ALA A 61 -10.85 -26.55 -19.38
CA ALA A 61 -10.37 -25.33 -18.82
C ALA A 61 -8.89 -25.54 -18.43
N VAL A 62 -7.99 -25.03 -19.25
CA VAL A 62 -6.57 -24.96 -18.90
C VAL A 62 -6.43 -23.89 -17.84
N THR A 63 -6.40 -24.29 -16.59
CA THR A 63 -6.06 -23.42 -15.47
C THR A 63 -4.56 -23.18 -15.53
N PHE A 64 -4.16 -21.99 -15.96
CA PHE A 64 -2.78 -21.54 -15.81
C PHE A 64 -2.60 -21.09 -14.36
N GLU A 65 -1.94 -21.90 -13.54
CA GLU A 65 -1.39 -21.43 -12.27
C GLU A 65 -0.19 -20.53 -12.61
N VAL A 66 -0.43 -19.23 -12.66
CA VAL A 66 0.66 -18.25 -12.72
C VAL A 66 1.16 -18.06 -11.30
N THR A 67 2.14 -18.87 -10.91
CA THR A 67 2.87 -18.64 -9.67
C THR A 67 3.88 -17.52 -9.95
N ILE A 68 3.52 -16.29 -9.63
CA ILE A 68 4.43 -15.14 -9.68
C ILE A 68 5.28 -15.23 -8.43
N THR A 69 6.51 -15.72 -8.57
CA THR A 69 7.49 -15.69 -7.49
C THR A 69 8.46 -14.54 -7.77
N PRO A 70 8.55 -13.52 -6.93
CA PRO A 70 9.57 -12.49 -7.10
C PRO A 70 10.94 -13.16 -7.04
N VAL A 71 11.77 -12.87 -8.02
CA VAL A 71 13.16 -13.30 -8.00
C VAL A 71 13.90 -12.35 -7.05
N ILE A 72 13.97 -12.73 -5.78
CA ILE A 72 14.79 -12.00 -4.81
C ILE A 72 16.24 -12.30 -5.13
N THR A 73 16.98 -11.28 -5.52
CA THR A 73 18.43 -11.36 -5.77
C THR A 73 19.16 -11.35 -4.43
N GLU A 74 20.15 -12.21 -4.28
CA GLU A 74 20.97 -12.19 -3.07
C GLU A 74 21.70 -10.86 -2.92
N THR A 75 21.68 -10.31 -1.71
CA THR A 75 22.39 -9.07 -1.35
C THR A 75 23.88 -9.36 -1.21
N GLN A 76 24.71 -8.40 -1.60
CA GLN A 76 26.17 -8.57 -1.56
C GLN A 76 26.79 -8.13 -0.22
N ASN A 77 26.14 -7.22 0.48
CA ASN A 77 26.61 -6.68 1.74
C ASN A 77 25.62 -7.03 2.86
N SER A 78 26.13 -7.34 4.04
CA SER A 78 25.31 -7.61 5.21
C SER A 78 25.77 -6.75 6.37
N VAL A 79 24.83 -6.04 7.01
CA VAL A 79 25.10 -5.11 8.11
C VAL A 79 24.15 -5.43 9.25
N THR A 80 24.69 -5.75 10.42
CA THR A 80 23.89 -5.90 11.65
C THR A 80 23.75 -4.56 12.35
N VAL A 81 22.53 -4.22 12.75
CA VAL A 81 22.16 -2.94 13.36
C VAL A 81 21.42 -3.14 14.66
N THR A 82 21.68 -2.27 15.63
CA THR A 82 21.08 -2.30 16.97
C THR A 82 20.40 -0.99 17.35
N THR A 83 20.59 0.06 16.56
CA THR A 83 20.04 1.40 16.80
C THR A 83 19.39 1.97 15.54
N ALA A 84 18.53 2.98 15.72
CA ALA A 84 17.92 3.69 14.61
C ALA A 84 18.96 4.40 13.72
N ASP A 85 20.01 4.98 14.31
CA ASP A 85 21.07 5.64 13.56
C ASP A 85 21.86 4.65 12.70
N GLU A 86 22.19 3.46 13.25
CA GLU A 86 22.84 2.39 12.48
C GLU A 86 21.95 1.87 11.35
N PHE A 87 20.64 1.71 11.62
CA PHE A 87 19.67 1.31 10.59
C PHE A 87 19.66 2.31 9.43
N LEU A 88 19.51 3.60 9.73
CA LEU A 88 19.48 4.65 8.71
C LEU A 88 20.80 4.72 7.92
N ALA A 89 21.94 4.55 8.58
CA ALA A 89 23.25 4.54 7.94
C ALA A 89 23.50 3.31 7.04
N ALA A 90 22.79 2.19 7.30
CA ALA A 90 22.90 0.96 6.54
C ALA A 90 22.04 0.92 5.27
N ILE A 91 21.12 1.88 5.08
CA ILE A 91 20.24 1.91 3.91
C ILE A 91 21.06 2.19 2.65
N ALA A 92 21.24 1.19 1.81
CA ALA A 92 21.98 1.27 0.55
C ALA A 92 21.54 0.15 -0.42
N PRO A 93 21.80 0.29 -1.73
CA PRO A 93 21.61 -0.82 -2.68
C PRO A 93 22.45 -2.04 -2.32
N ASP A 94 22.02 -3.22 -2.78
CA ASP A 94 22.71 -4.51 -2.61
C ASP A 94 23.05 -4.84 -1.14
N THR A 95 22.18 -4.47 -0.21
CA THR A 95 22.43 -4.55 1.24
C THR A 95 21.38 -5.38 1.96
N GLU A 96 21.84 -6.26 2.86
CA GLU A 96 21.03 -6.92 3.87
C GLU A 96 21.22 -6.21 5.21
N ILE A 97 20.15 -5.62 5.76
CA ILE A 97 20.10 -5.04 7.10
C ILE A 97 19.55 -6.09 8.06
N ILE A 98 20.37 -6.51 9.02
CA ILE A 98 19.98 -7.46 10.06
C ILE A 98 19.69 -6.70 11.34
N VAL A 99 18.42 -6.65 11.74
CA VAL A 99 17.99 -6.02 12.99
C VAL A 99 18.27 -6.96 14.15
N ASP A 100 19.28 -6.65 14.95
CA ASP A 100 19.68 -7.42 16.14
C ASP A 100 19.44 -6.60 17.42
N ALA A 101 18.20 -6.16 17.59
CA ALA A 101 17.73 -5.42 18.76
C ALA A 101 16.29 -5.84 19.07
N GLU A 102 15.93 -5.87 20.35
CA GLU A 102 14.54 -6.09 20.77
C GLU A 102 13.61 -5.00 20.20
N LEU A 103 14.07 -3.76 20.15
CA LEU A 103 13.32 -2.64 19.61
C LEU A 103 14.26 -1.58 18.99
N ILE A 104 14.02 -1.24 17.73
CA ILE A 104 14.51 -0.03 17.09
C ILE A 104 13.35 0.95 16.94
N ASP A 105 13.36 2.02 17.72
CA ASP A 105 12.39 3.12 17.63
C ASP A 105 12.98 4.26 16.79
N PHE A 106 12.44 4.48 15.60
CA PHE A 106 12.91 5.50 14.67
C PHE A 106 12.80 6.92 15.22
N SER A 107 11.92 7.16 16.18
CA SER A 107 11.85 8.47 16.85
C SER A 107 13.09 8.80 17.69
N LYS A 108 13.95 7.82 17.94
CA LYS A 108 15.21 7.99 18.67
C LYS A 108 16.42 8.25 17.79
N ALA A 109 16.22 8.25 16.45
CA ALA A 109 17.30 8.57 15.53
C ALA A 109 17.80 10.00 15.72
N THR A 110 19.11 10.19 15.61
CA THR A 110 19.71 11.52 15.57
C THR A 110 19.21 12.27 14.34
N GLY A 111 18.59 13.44 14.55
CA GLY A 111 17.99 14.20 13.45
C GLY A 111 16.67 13.65 12.94
N TYR A 112 15.94 12.86 13.75
CA TYR A 112 14.59 12.40 13.45
C TYR A 112 13.72 13.53 12.87
N GLY A 113 13.11 13.27 11.72
CA GLY A 113 12.26 14.21 11.00
C GLY A 113 13.00 15.33 10.25
N ASN A 114 14.35 15.42 10.30
CA ASN A 114 15.09 16.53 9.71
C ASN A 114 16.34 16.12 8.90
N ALA A 115 17.06 15.08 9.34
CA ALA A 115 18.31 14.67 8.70
C ALA A 115 18.03 13.62 7.63
N ASN A 116 18.33 13.94 6.37
CA ASN A 116 18.20 13.01 5.24
C ASN A 116 19.54 12.33 4.95
N GLY A 117 19.48 11.10 4.44
CA GLY A 117 20.61 10.36 3.89
C GLY A 117 20.61 10.36 2.37
N GLU A 118 21.49 9.55 1.78
CA GLU A 118 21.54 9.38 0.32
C GLU A 118 20.32 8.61 -0.21
N TYR A 119 19.88 7.61 0.54
CA TYR A 119 18.80 6.69 0.14
C TYR A 119 17.58 6.77 1.04
N TYR A 120 17.50 7.76 1.91
CA TYR A 120 16.31 8.02 2.72
C TYR A 120 16.09 9.51 2.96
N ARG A 121 14.84 9.84 3.22
CA ARG A 121 14.43 11.16 3.69
C ARG A 121 13.32 11.06 4.71
N TRP A 122 13.13 12.13 5.44
CA TRP A 122 11.95 12.31 6.28
C TRP A 122 10.96 13.22 5.57
N GLU A 123 9.70 12.83 5.59
CA GLU A 123 8.58 13.69 5.22
C GLU A 123 7.62 13.83 6.38
N ASP A 124 6.92 14.94 6.46
CA ASP A 124 5.79 15.13 7.37
C ASP A 124 4.51 15.18 6.52
N PRO A 125 3.86 14.03 6.27
CA PRO A 125 2.69 14.00 5.39
C PRO A 125 1.50 14.71 6.02
N PHE A 126 1.42 14.82 7.36
CA PHE A 126 0.33 15.49 8.03
C PHE A 126 0.63 15.91 9.48
N ASP A 127 1.10 15.02 10.34
CA ASP A 127 1.31 15.28 11.78
C ASP A 127 2.40 14.37 12.36
N GLY A 128 3.50 14.27 11.67
CA GLY A 128 4.67 13.54 12.13
C GLY A 128 5.56 13.03 11.01
N PRO A 129 6.85 12.83 11.32
CA PRO A 129 7.81 12.38 10.33
C PRO A 129 7.59 10.94 9.89
N GLU A 130 7.67 10.72 8.60
CA GLU A 130 7.64 9.43 7.93
C GLU A 130 9.02 9.12 7.35
N LEU A 131 9.53 7.92 7.61
CA LEU A 131 10.76 7.45 6.99
C LEU A 131 10.47 6.96 5.58
N ILE A 132 11.00 7.64 4.58
CA ILE A 132 10.92 7.24 3.18
C ILE A 132 12.29 6.73 2.73
N ILE A 133 12.38 5.45 2.42
CA ILE A 133 13.51 4.83 1.73
C ILE A 133 13.23 5.00 0.23
N THR A 134 14.18 5.59 -0.51
CA THR A 134 13.93 6.00 -1.88
C THR A 134 15.05 5.61 -2.84
N GLY A 135 14.67 5.13 -4.04
CA GLY A 135 15.60 4.84 -5.13
C GLY A 135 16.56 3.69 -4.86
N VAL A 136 16.22 2.79 -3.93
CA VAL A 136 17.06 1.64 -3.57
C VAL A 136 16.64 0.42 -4.37
N SER A 137 17.63 -0.34 -4.81
CA SER A 137 17.44 -1.66 -5.41
C SER A 137 18.17 -2.73 -4.60
N ASN A 138 17.57 -3.93 -4.52
CA ASN A 138 18.15 -5.07 -3.86
C ASN A 138 18.47 -4.81 -2.38
N LEU A 139 17.42 -4.52 -1.60
CA LEU A 139 17.50 -4.29 -0.16
C LEU A 139 16.69 -5.33 0.60
N THR A 140 17.36 -6.07 1.48
CA THR A 140 16.72 -6.96 2.44
C THR A 140 16.76 -6.34 3.83
N ILE A 141 15.63 -6.34 4.54
CA ILE A 141 15.54 -5.93 5.95
C ILE A 141 14.95 -7.12 6.70
N ARG A 142 15.71 -7.70 7.63
CA ARG A 142 15.24 -8.85 8.39
C ARG A 142 15.58 -8.78 9.87
N GLY A 143 14.81 -9.51 10.69
CA GLY A 143 15.18 -9.78 12.07
C GLY A 143 16.39 -10.71 12.18
N ALA A 144 17.14 -10.60 13.25
CA ALA A 144 18.19 -11.56 13.63
C ALA A 144 17.59 -12.78 14.35
N GLY A 145 16.38 -12.66 14.90
CA GLY A 145 15.67 -13.75 15.61
C GLY A 145 15.14 -14.82 14.65
N GLU A 146 14.65 -15.91 15.26
CA GLU A 146 14.06 -17.05 14.53
C GLU A 146 12.61 -16.78 14.10
N ASP A 147 11.94 -15.82 14.77
CA ASP A 147 10.57 -15.40 14.44
C ASP A 147 10.40 -13.89 14.55
N HIS A 148 9.29 -13.37 14.01
CA HIS A 148 9.03 -11.93 13.93
C HIS A 148 8.84 -11.25 15.29
N THR A 149 8.64 -11.97 16.38
CA THR A 149 8.34 -11.38 17.70
C THR A 149 9.58 -10.90 18.44
N VAL A 150 10.78 -11.31 17.99
CA VAL A 150 12.05 -11.00 18.65
C VAL A 150 12.56 -9.62 18.35
N ASN A 151 12.44 -9.17 17.08
CA ASN A 151 13.01 -7.91 16.61
C ASN A 151 11.88 -7.00 16.13
N VAL A 152 11.86 -5.76 16.63
CA VAL A 152 10.79 -4.80 16.35
C VAL A 152 11.37 -3.51 15.77
N LEU A 153 10.77 -3.07 14.63
CA LEU A 153 10.92 -1.72 14.10
C LEU A 153 9.67 -0.92 14.45
N SER A 154 9.83 0.25 15.02
CA SER A 154 8.70 1.05 15.50
C SER A 154 8.86 2.54 15.22
N ALA A 155 7.72 3.22 15.09
CA ALA A 155 7.60 4.66 15.09
C ALA A 155 6.43 5.08 15.99
N VAL A 156 6.42 6.33 16.42
CA VAL A 156 5.28 6.87 17.20
C VAL A 156 4.02 6.92 16.33
N PRO A 157 2.82 6.69 16.92
CA PRO A 157 1.57 6.82 16.19
C PRO A 157 1.38 8.25 15.68
N ARG A 158 1.32 8.40 14.37
CA ARG A 158 1.11 9.66 13.66
C ARG A 158 0.38 9.37 12.34
N TYR A 159 0.13 10.40 11.54
CA TYR A 159 -0.42 10.25 10.20
C TYR A 159 0.66 9.86 9.18
N ALA A 160 1.57 8.97 9.55
CA ALA A 160 2.73 8.55 8.80
C ALA A 160 2.87 7.03 8.80
N TYR A 161 3.54 6.49 7.79
CA TYR A 161 3.96 5.09 7.76
C TYR A 161 5.19 4.90 8.65
N VAL A 162 5.35 3.69 9.19
CA VAL A 162 6.60 3.34 9.90
C VAL A 162 7.76 3.36 8.92
N VAL A 163 7.57 2.73 7.75
CA VAL A 163 8.50 2.79 6.62
C VAL A 163 7.73 2.87 5.32
N MET A 164 8.07 3.84 4.49
CA MET A 164 7.62 3.96 3.11
C MET A 164 8.79 3.67 2.17
N PHE A 165 8.58 2.80 1.18
CA PHE A 165 9.51 2.54 0.08
C PHE A 165 9.00 3.24 -1.17
N GLU A 166 9.81 4.13 -1.74
CA GLU A 166 9.43 4.91 -2.92
C GLU A 166 10.45 4.75 -4.04
N ASN A 167 9.98 4.44 -5.25
CA ASN A 167 10.82 4.20 -6.42
C ASN A 167 11.90 3.13 -6.17
N CYS A 168 11.54 2.07 -5.44
CA CYS A 168 12.44 0.97 -5.06
C CYS A 168 12.16 -0.27 -5.89
N SER A 169 13.14 -1.18 -5.95
CA SER A 169 12.97 -2.48 -6.62
C SER A 169 13.71 -3.58 -5.89
N ASN A 170 13.17 -4.81 -5.97
CA ASN A 170 13.73 -5.97 -5.28
C ASN A 170 13.92 -5.72 -3.78
N ILE A 171 12.78 -5.48 -3.10
CA ILE A 171 12.73 -5.19 -1.66
C ILE A 171 12.20 -6.41 -0.93
N HIS A 172 12.93 -6.85 0.07
CA HIS A 172 12.56 -7.97 0.92
C HIS A 172 12.50 -7.54 2.39
N VAL A 173 11.33 -7.65 3.02
CA VAL A 173 11.14 -7.44 4.46
C VAL A 173 10.72 -8.74 5.10
N LYS A 174 11.47 -9.23 6.11
CA LYS A 174 11.31 -10.58 6.60
C LYS A 174 11.53 -10.74 8.10
N GLY A 175 10.67 -11.58 8.73
CA GLY A 175 10.95 -12.15 10.06
C GLY A 175 11.12 -11.12 11.17
N LEU A 176 10.37 -10.00 11.14
CA LEU A 176 10.42 -8.96 12.18
C LEU A 176 9.03 -8.34 12.38
N THR A 177 8.84 -7.73 13.51
CA THR A 177 7.64 -6.95 13.75
C THR A 177 7.85 -5.49 13.35
N VAL A 178 6.91 -4.93 12.58
CA VAL A 178 6.90 -3.51 12.21
C VAL A 178 5.59 -2.90 12.70
N GLY A 179 5.67 -1.76 13.39
CA GLY A 179 4.45 -1.13 13.85
C GLY A 179 4.65 0.20 14.55
N HIS A 180 3.53 0.80 14.91
CA HIS A 180 3.54 2.00 15.72
C HIS A 180 3.74 1.63 17.20
N THR A 181 4.26 2.59 18.00
CA THR A 181 4.27 2.43 19.46
C THR A 181 2.84 2.24 19.97
N LYS A 182 2.68 1.40 20.99
CA LYS A 182 1.36 0.93 21.49
C LYS A 182 0.51 2.00 22.19
N GLU A 183 0.76 3.27 21.98
CA GLU A 183 -0.12 4.31 22.51
C GLU A 183 -1.45 4.31 21.74
N PRO A 184 -2.59 4.16 22.45
CA PRO A 184 -3.87 4.19 21.78
C PRO A 184 -4.13 5.55 21.14
N GLY A 185 -4.57 5.55 19.90
CA GLY A 185 -4.87 6.77 19.16
C GLY A 185 -5.48 6.46 17.80
N SER A 186 -6.18 7.43 17.23
CA SER A 186 -6.66 7.35 15.86
C SER A 186 -5.64 7.98 14.92
N CYS A 187 -4.56 7.29 14.64
CA CYS A 187 -3.62 7.73 13.61
C CYS A 187 -4.07 7.24 12.23
N ARG A 188 -3.61 7.92 11.19
CA ARG A 188 -3.91 7.60 9.79
C ARG A 188 -2.71 7.05 9.02
N GLY A 189 -1.55 6.97 9.67
CA GLY A 189 -0.37 6.32 9.10
C GLY A 189 -0.54 4.82 9.03
N GLY A 190 0.08 4.19 8.05
CA GLY A 190 0.13 2.75 7.93
C GLY A 190 1.40 2.16 8.54
N VAL A 191 1.62 0.86 8.28
CA VAL A 191 2.82 0.18 8.76
C VAL A 191 3.89 0.16 7.68
N LEU A 192 3.68 -0.57 6.58
CA LEU A 192 4.57 -0.59 5.43
C LEU A 192 3.87 0.00 4.21
N GLY A 193 4.53 0.92 3.52
CA GLY A 193 4.06 1.49 2.28
C GLY A 193 5.02 1.26 1.12
N PHE A 194 4.49 1.03 -0.08
CA PHE A 194 5.24 0.86 -1.31
C PHE A 194 4.63 1.74 -2.40
N ARG A 195 5.39 2.73 -2.87
CA ARG A 195 4.95 3.67 -3.90
C ARG A 195 5.88 3.61 -5.10
N ASN A 196 5.30 3.45 -6.30
CA ASN A 196 6.06 3.36 -7.56
C ASN A 196 7.20 2.31 -7.48
N SER A 197 6.98 1.20 -6.80
CA SER A 197 8.00 0.20 -6.48
C SER A 197 7.64 -1.15 -7.12
N GLN A 198 8.62 -2.04 -7.24
CA GLN A 198 8.40 -3.34 -7.87
C GLN A 198 9.26 -4.44 -7.26
N ASP A 199 8.87 -5.71 -7.50
CA ASP A 199 9.57 -6.89 -7.04
C ASP A 199 9.71 -6.88 -5.51
N ILE A 200 8.56 -6.92 -4.83
CA ILE A 200 8.47 -6.74 -3.37
C ILE A 200 8.06 -8.07 -2.74
N LEU A 201 8.78 -8.46 -1.70
CA LEU A 201 8.42 -9.57 -0.84
C LEU A 201 8.36 -9.11 0.62
N VAL A 202 7.20 -9.29 1.26
CA VAL A 202 7.03 -9.13 2.71
C VAL A 202 6.61 -10.47 3.26
N GLU A 203 7.44 -11.10 4.07
CA GLU A 203 7.16 -12.44 4.58
C GLU A 203 7.47 -12.63 6.06
N ASP A 204 6.71 -13.50 6.70
CA ASP A 204 6.91 -13.93 8.08
C ASP A 204 7.01 -12.76 9.08
N CYS A 205 6.27 -11.66 8.84
CA CYS A 205 6.28 -10.46 9.65
C CYS A 205 5.03 -10.30 10.51
N GLY A 206 5.18 -9.62 11.66
CA GLY A 206 4.09 -9.04 12.42
C GLY A 206 3.90 -7.57 12.04
N LEU A 207 2.75 -7.18 11.50
CA LEU A 207 2.48 -5.82 11.05
C LEU A 207 1.33 -5.24 11.86
N TYR A 208 1.62 -4.27 12.74
CA TYR A 208 0.62 -3.83 13.70
C TYR A 208 0.59 -2.31 13.91
N GLY A 209 -0.50 -1.86 14.45
CA GLY A 209 -0.58 -0.56 15.08
C GLY A 209 -1.89 0.18 14.83
N CYS A 210 -2.06 1.27 15.55
CA CYS A 210 -3.22 2.13 15.40
C CYS A 210 -3.27 2.86 14.05
N GLY A 211 -2.36 2.52 13.11
CA GLY A 211 -2.30 3.06 11.76
C GLY A 211 -3.45 2.62 10.88
N THR A 212 -3.59 3.27 9.73
CA THR A 212 -4.73 3.04 8.83
C THR A 212 -4.67 1.67 8.19
N VAL A 213 -3.49 1.23 7.74
CA VAL A 213 -3.29 0.05 6.88
C VAL A 213 -2.01 -0.68 7.25
N GLY A 214 -2.06 -2.01 7.27
CA GLY A 214 -0.88 -2.84 7.52
C GLY A 214 0.12 -2.78 6.35
N VAL A 215 -0.33 -3.09 5.13
CA VAL A 215 0.48 -2.96 3.92
C VAL A 215 -0.26 -2.13 2.89
N MET A 216 0.39 -1.10 2.35
CA MET A 216 -0.14 -0.29 1.27
C MET A 216 0.75 -0.39 0.03
N GLY A 217 0.12 -0.61 -1.13
CA GLY A 217 0.74 -0.47 -2.45
C GLY A 217 0.08 0.65 -3.24
N GLU A 218 0.87 1.53 -3.82
CA GLU A 218 0.42 2.57 -4.74
C GLU A 218 1.26 2.54 -6.00
N SER A 219 0.64 2.33 -7.16
CA SER A 219 1.32 2.29 -8.47
C SER A 219 2.52 1.33 -8.47
N SER A 220 2.41 0.22 -7.77
CA SER A 220 3.45 -0.78 -7.57
C SER A 220 3.07 -2.10 -8.20
N LYS A 221 4.05 -2.97 -8.46
CA LYS A 221 3.80 -4.25 -9.13
C LYS A 221 4.69 -5.37 -8.63
N ASN A 222 4.25 -6.62 -8.92
CA ASN A 222 4.93 -7.84 -8.51
C ASN A 222 5.21 -7.84 -7.00
N MET A 223 4.12 -7.81 -6.22
CA MET A 223 4.17 -7.78 -4.75
C MET A 223 3.71 -9.12 -4.19
N GLN A 224 4.49 -9.68 -3.29
CA GLN A 224 4.17 -10.90 -2.55
C GLN A 224 4.11 -10.56 -1.06
N ILE A 225 2.95 -10.76 -0.45
CA ILE A 225 2.69 -10.51 0.97
C ILE A 225 2.33 -11.87 1.57
N VAL A 226 3.31 -12.54 2.19
CA VAL A 226 3.22 -13.98 2.47
C VAL A 226 3.41 -14.28 3.95
N ASN A 227 2.53 -15.11 4.53
CA ASN A 227 2.64 -15.61 5.91
C ASN A 227 2.74 -14.51 6.99
N ASN A 228 2.17 -13.33 6.79
CA ASN A 228 2.23 -12.25 7.76
C ASN A 228 1.06 -12.29 8.76
N ASP A 229 1.30 -11.86 10.00
CA ASP A 229 0.26 -11.53 10.98
C ASP A 229 0.02 -10.02 10.94
N ILE A 230 -1.13 -9.58 10.38
CA ILE A 230 -1.50 -8.17 10.19
C ILE A 230 -2.64 -7.85 11.13
N TYR A 231 -2.42 -6.93 12.08
CA TYR A 231 -3.41 -6.71 13.14
C TYR A 231 -3.45 -5.28 13.70
N GLU A 232 -4.57 -4.96 14.36
CA GLU A 232 -4.81 -3.65 15.01
C GLU A 232 -4.71 -2.46 14.06
N CYS A 233 -4.99 -2.66 12.77
CA CYS A 233 -5.06 -1.58 11.78
C CYS A 233 -6.46 -0.93 11.77
N SER A 234 -6.53 0.39 11.69
CA SER A 234 -7.81 1.09 11.90
C SER A 234 -8.75 1.07 10.70
N VAL A 235 -8.26 0.81 9.49
CA VAL A 235 -9.07 0.87 8.26
C VAL A 235 -9.00 -0.41 7.45
N ALA A 236 -7.79 -0.93 7.17
CA ALA A 236 -7.63 -2.13 6.38
C ALA A 236 -6.39 -2.94 6.79
N GLY A 237 -6.43 -4.25 6.57
CA GLY A 237 -5.23 -5.08 6.62
C GLY A 237 -4.28 -4.71 5.50
N VAL A 238 -4.77 -4.71 4.27
CA VAL A 238 -4.00 -4.32 3.09
C VAL A 238 -4.80 -3.38 2.18
N GLU A 239 -4.10 -2.45 1.51
CA GLU A 239 -4.70 -1.53 0.55
C GLU A 239 -3.81 -1.41 -0.70
N PHE A 240 -4.39 -1.64 -1.88
CA PHE A 240 -3.70 -1.53 -3.16
C PHE A 240 -4.44 -0.56 -4.08
N SER A 241 -3.69 0.37 -4.68
CA SER A 241 -4.20 1.35 -5.63
C SER A 241 -3.31 1.40 -6.87
N ASN A 242 -3.89 1.18 -8.05
CA ASN A 242 -3.19 1.13 -9.34
C ASN A 242 -2.00 0.15 -9.33
N CYS A 243 -2.11 -0.95 -8.59
CA CYS A 243 -1.12 -2.01 -8.54
C CYS A 243 -1.45 -3.12 -9.53
N ASP A 244 -0.44 -3.94 -9.86
CA ASP A 244 -0.60 -5.10 -10.72
C ASP A 244 0.28 -6.25 -10.20
N ASP A 245 -0.14 -7.50 -10.47
CA ASP A 245 0.56 -8.71 -10.03
C ASP A 245 0.83 -8.72 -8.52
N VAL A 246 -0.23 -8.61 -7.71
CA VAL A 246 -0.14 -8.68 -6.25
C VAL A 246 -0.73 -9.99 -5.74
N ASN A 247 0.02 -10.69 -4.89
CA ASN A 247 -0.46 -11.87 -4.19
C ASN A 247 -0.36 -11.70 -2.68
N VAL A 248 -1.45 -12.00 -1.98
CA VAL A 248 -1.51 -12.07 -0.50
C VAL A 248 -1.82 -13.50 -0.13
N ASP A 249 -0.88 -14.23 0.45
CA ASP A 249 -0.99 -15.64 0.70
C ASP A 249 -0.58 -16.04 2.12
N GLY A 250 -1.30 -16.97 2.73
CA GLY A 250 -1.01 -17.47 4.07
C GLY A 250 -1.06 -16.44 5.20
N CYS A 251 -1.53 -15.21 4.93
CA CYS A 251 -1.58 -14.15 5.92
C CYS A 251 -2.76 -14.33 6.91
N THR A 252 -2.53 -13.99 8.18
CA THR A 252 -3.58 -13.78 9.17
C THR A 252 -3.88 -12.29 9.25
N ILE A 253 -5.11 -11.88 8.92
CA ILE A 253 -5.57 -10.49 9.06
C ILE A 253 -6.64 -10.46 10.14
N ARG A 254 -6.42 -9.69 11.20
CA ARG A 254 -7.30 -9.71 12.38
C ARG A 254 -7.34 -8.37 13.13
N ASP A 255 -8.38 -8.17 13.90
CA ASP A 255 -8.56 -7.00 14.77
C ASP A 255 -8.52 -5.67 13.97
N ILE A 256 -9.12 -5.68 12.76
CA ILE A 256 -9.15 -4.53 11.87
C ILE A 256 -10.36 -3.64 12.16
N GLY A 257 -10.09 -2.34 12.38
CA GLY A 257 -11.11 -1.36 12.71
C GLY A 257 -11.50 -1.35 14.17
N THR A 258 -12.63 -0.73 14.45
CA THR A 258 -13.26 -0.69 15.78
C THR A 258 -14.72 -1.09 15.67
N PRO A 259 -15.41 -1.41 16.80
CA PRO A 259 -16.85 -1.70 16.76
C PRO A 259 -17.70 -0.55 16.17
N GLU A 260 -17.24 0.70 16.29
CA GLU A 260 -17.93 1.89 15.77
C GLU A 260 -17.56 2.16 14.31
N TYR A 261 -16.36 1.78 13.90
CA TYR A 261 -15.83 1.96 12.54
C TYR A 261 -15.19 0.64 12.07
N PRO A 262 -16.01 -0.31 11.61
CA PRO A 262 -15.51 -1.59 11.13
C PRO A 262 -14.53 -1.40 9.97
N GLY A 263 -13.37 -2.00 10.09
CA GLY A 263 -12.38 -2.07 9.01
C GLY A 263 -12.69 -3.20 8.03
N THR A 264 -11.76 -3.45 7.12
CA THR A 264 -11.83 -4.53 6.13
C THR A 264 -10.45 -5.17 5.95
N ASP A 265 -10.42 -6.43 5.57
CA ASP A 265 -9.16 -7.11 5.30
C ASP A 265 -8.47 -6.52 4.07
N PHE A 266 -9.24 -6.22 3.02
CA PHE A 266 -8.76 -5.76 1.72
C PHE A 266 -9.45 -4.48 1.27
N ARG A 267 -8.66 -3.57 0.66
CA ARG A 267 -9.11 -2.44 -0.13
C ARG A 267 -8.33 -2.40 -1.44
N VAL A 268 -9.02 -2.45 -2.57
CA VAL A 268 -8.41 -2.52 -3.89
C VAL A 268 -9.06 -1.49 -4.81
N TYR A 269 -8.27 -0.71 -5.54
CA TYR A 269 -8.76 0.37 -6.41
C TYR A 269 -7.97 0.45 -7.71
N GLY A 270 -8.63 0.22 -8.84
CA GLY A 270 -8.03 0.40 -10.17
C GLY A 270 -6.82 -0.49 -10.42
N CYS A 271 -6.78 -1.66 -9.79
CA CYS A 271 -5.67 -2.60 -9.91
C CYS A 271 -5.87 -3.60 -11.06
N GLY A 272 -4.76 -4.19 -11.52
CA GLY A 272 -4.77 -5.34 -12.40
C GLY A 272 -5.03 -6.64 -11.62
N VAL A 273 -4.12 -7.61 -11.71
CA VAL A 273 -4.29 -8.91 -11.04
C VAL A 273 -3.92 -8.80 -9.56
N ILE A 274 -4.90 -9.05 -8.70
CA ILE A 274 -4.71 -9.18 -7.25
C ILE A 274 -5.28 -10.53 -6.83
N THR A 275 -4.53 -11.31 -6.07
CA THR A 275 -4.99 -12.61 -5.55
C THR A 275 -4.81 -12.70 -4.03
N CYS A 276 -5.67 -13.48 -3.39
CA CYS A 276 -5.55 -13.87 -1.99
C CYS A 276 -5.74 -15.39 -1.88
N ASN A 277 -4.73 -16.11 -1.40
CA ASN A 277 -4.72 -17.57 -1.34
C ASN A 277 -5.13 -18.24 -2.69
N GLY A 278 -4.63 -17.67 -3.79
CA GLY A 278 -4.92 -18.11 -5.15
C GLY A 278 -6.27 -17.66 -5.71
N GLU A 279 -7.14 -17.03 -4.93
CA GLU A 279 -8.43 -16.54 -5.38
C GLU A 279 -8.36 -15.05 -5.76
N PRO A 280 -9.00 -14.61 -6.86
CA PRO A 280 -8.96 -13.23 -7.28
C PRO A 280 -9.68 -12.30 -6.29
N VAL A 281 -9.06 -11.16 -5.99
CA VAL A 281 -9.63 -10.07 -5.20
C VAL A 281 -10.11 -8.98 -6.14
N HIS A 282 -11.38 -8.59 -6.01
CA HIS A 282 -12.00 -7.57 -6.86
C HIS A 282 -11.93 -6.18 -6.22
N ASP A 283 -12.02 -5.15 -7.06
CA ASP A 283 -12.06 -3.77 -6.64
C ASP A 283 -13.10 -3.52 -5.55
N PHE A 284 -12.69 -2.78 -4.54
CA PHE A 284 -13.56 -2.34 -3.46
C PHE A 284 -14.56 -1.32 -4.01
N SER A 285 -15.83 -1.72 -4.12
CA SER A 285 -16.92 -0.78 -4.38
C SER A 285 -17.52 -0.38 -3.03
N PRO A 286 -17.35 0.87 -2.57
CA PRO A 286 -18.05 1.32 -1.38
C PRO A 286 -19.55 1.16 -1.61
N ARG A 287 -20.25 0.51 -0.69
CA ARG A 287 -21.71 0.42 -0.74
C ARG A 287 -22.25 1.85 -0.73
N GLN A 288 -22.98 2.19 -1.80
CA GLN A 288 -23.69 3.45 -1.94
C GLN A 288 -24.77 3.62 -0.86
#